data_961e708324ef3f04d6ab16f06a2a7e6a
#
_entry.id   961e708324ef3f04d6ab16f06a2a7e6a
#
_cell.length_a   1.000
_cell.length_b   1.000
_cell.length_c   1.000
_cell.angle_alpha   90.00
_cell.angle_beta   90.00
_cell.angle_gamma   90.00
#
_symmetry.space_group_name_H-M   'P 1'
#
loop_
_entity.id
_entity.type
_entity.pdbx_description
1 polymer ?
#
loop_
_entity_poly.entity_id
_entity_poly.type
_entity_poly.pdbx_seq_one_letter_code
_entity_poly.pdbx_strand_id
1 'polypeptide(L)'
;MAISGVSTAQTKAAEKSEGIKVPVEYHKLDNGLKVVLSPDHTSPKTVVAVYYGIGFRIEPRDRTGFAHLFEHMMFQGSGNLGKMEFIKLVQSNGGILNGSTRFDFTNYFEIVPSHTLEMAIWAEADRMRGLAINQDNLTNQQGVVKSEVRVNVLNRPYGGFPWLDMPQYANTNWFNAHNFYGDLKDLDAATLEDVQKFFKTYYAPNNAAMAVTGDFDPKQAMAWIQKYFGDIPKAALPPPPDISEPRQEKEKRATKEDKLATRPALAFSYHMPPRDTPEYYAMGVLEEILIEGRDSLLYQALVQKNGLTGGVNGGINELGNMFNIKGPVLFTVSMFHDKDKSPDQILKVVDEEIEKLRTTPVDRDTLARAMVKTRSGLYDSIDGLFGFGKADLLCAYALFDDDPGKINRIEDEFRKVTPELILKTAKEYLRPTNRTVLVVEAKGEAKPDGKPEAKSGN
;
A
#
# COMPACT_ATOMS: atom_id res chain seq x y z
N MET A 1 36.88 41.84 45.97
CA MET A 1 35.52 42.01 45.44
C MET A 1 35.44 41.24 44.10
N ALA A 2 34.85 40.06 44.12
CA ALA A 2 34.63 39.26 42.90
C ALA A 2 33.14 39.35 42.55
N ILE A 3 32.85 39.87 41.38
CA ILE A 3 31.50 39.94 40.86
C ILE A 3 31.25 38.72 39.99
N SER A 4 30.40 37.80 40.48
CA SER A 4 29.91 36.63 39.73
C SER A 4 28.84 37.10 38.75
N GLY A 5 29.13 37.01 37.45
CA GLY A 5 28.14 37.17 36.40
C GLY A 5 27.35 35.88 36.20
N VAL A 6 26.06 35.88 36.51
CA VAL A 6 25.13 34.81 36.19
C VAL A 6 24.72 34.99 34.72
N SER A 7 25.19 34.06 33.88
CA SER A 7 24.75 33.95 32.48
C SER A 7 23.39 33.27 32.45
N THR A 8 22.34 34.01 32.14
CA THR A 8 21.01 33.48 31.81
C THR A 8 21.05 32.91 30.39
N ALA A 9 21.10 31.59 30.30
CA ALA A 9 20.86 30.91 29.04
C ALA A 9 19.39 31.13 28.60
N GLN A 10 19.21 32.01 27.63
CA GLN A 10 17.94 32.12 26.91
C GLN A 10 17.71 30.81 26.14
N THR A 11 16.78 30.01 26.62
CA THR A 11 16.18 28.92 25.83
C THR A 11 15.52 29.53 24.58
N LYS A 12 16.17 29.42 23.42
CA LYS A 12 15.53 29.69 22.13
C LYS A 12 14.31 28.79 22.06
N ALA A 13 13.13 29.41 21.98
CA ALA A 13 11.92 28.68 21.60
C ALA A 13 12.22 27.94 20.28
N ALA A 14 11.97 26.64 20.27
CA ALA A 14 12.11 25.84 19.05
C ALA A 14 11.25 26.51 17.97
N GLU A 15 11.87 26.97 16.89
CA GLU A 15 11.15 27.41 15.70
C GLU A 15 10.20 26.29 15.31
N LYS A 16 8.90 26.62 15.18
CA LYS A 16 7.94 25.71 14.59
C LYS A 16 8.47 25.35 13.21
N SER A 17 8.97 24.13 13.05
CA SER A 17 9.37 23.67 11.73
C SER A 17 8.13 23.77 10.82
N GLU A 18 8.24 24.56 9.76
CA GLU A 18 7.20 24.54 8.73
C GLU A 18 7.08 23.11 8.21
N GLY A 19 5.84 22.57 8.19
CA GLY A 19 5.57 21.23 7.63
C GLY A 19 5.86 21.17 6.13
N ILE A 20 5.75 19.97 5.56
CA ILE A 20 5.87 19.78 4.10
C ILE A 20 4.89 20.70 3.37
N LYS A 21 5.40 21.40 2.35
CA LYS A 21 4.61 22.19 1.42
C LYS A 21 4.77 21.61 0.01
N VAL A 22 3.87 20.74 -0.37
CA VAL A 22 3.79 20.20 -1.71
C VAL A 22 2.96 21.14 -2.56
N PRO A 23 3.46 21.68 -3.70
CA PRO A 23 2.63 22.42 -4.64
C PRO A 23 1.51 21.52 -5.17
N VAL A 24 0.28 22.01 -5.19
CA VAL A 24 -0.89 21.26 -5.66
C VAL A 24 -1.76 22.17 -6.51
N GLU A 25 -1.81 21.90 -7.82
CA GLU A 25 -2.82 22.44 -8.73
C GLU A 25 -3.77 21.31 -9.10
N TYR A 26 -5.04 21.45 -8.74
CA TYR A 26 -6.06 20.41 -8.96
C TYR A 26 -7.08 20.85 -10.02
N HIS A 27 -7.27 20.00 -11.02
CA HIS A 27 -8.19 20.23 -12.13
C HIS A 27 -9.08 18.99 -12.34
N LYS A 28 -10.24 19.21 -12.94
CA LYS A 28 -11.14 18.15 -13.37
C LYS A 28 -11.58 18.44 -14.79
N LEU A 29 -11.28 17.53 -15.71
CA LEU A 29 -11.69 17.65 -17.09
C LEU A 29 -13.20 17.43 -17.24
N ASP A 30 -13.78 17.90 -18.35
CA ASP A 30 -15.21 17.72 -18.66
C ASP A 30 -15.64 16.25 -18.73
N ASN A 31 -14.71 15.36 -19.10
CA ASN A 31 -14.92 13.92 -19.09
C ASN A 31 -14.74 13.26 -17.71
N GLY A 32 -14.44 14.05 -16.68
CA GLY A 32 -14.34 13.61 -15.30
C GLY A 32 -12.95 13.16 -14.85
N LEU A 33 -11.93 13.18 -15.70
CA LEU A 33 -10.55 12.88 -15.31
C LEU A 33 -10.08 13.91 -14.27
N LYS A 34 -9.62 13.42 -13.13
CA LYS A 34 -9.02 14.21 -12.06
C LYS A 34 -7.53 14.37 -12.35
N VAL A 35 -7.03 15.60 -12.39
CA VAL A 35 -5.65 15.93 -12.73
C VAL A 35 -5.02 16.73 -11.61
N VAL A 36 -3.88 16.26 -11.13
CA VAL A 36 -3.08 16.95 -10.12
C VAL A 36 -1.71 17.28 -10.70
N LEU A 37 -1.37 18.56 -10.69
CA LEU A 37 -0.05 19.04 -11.10
C LEU A 37 0.73 19.50 -9.87
N SER A 38 1.96 19.01 -9.74
CA SER A 38 2.87 19.35 -8.63
C SER A 38 4.27 19.62 -9.17
N PRO A 39 4.52 20.85 -9.68
CA PRO A 39 5.81 21.22 -10.24
C PRO A 39 6.90 21.28 -9.17
N ASP A 40 8.09 20.75 -9.53
CA ASP A 40 9.26 20.71 -8.66
C ASP A 40 10.53 20.67 -9.54
N HIS A 41 11.23 21.78 -9.62
CA HIS A 41 12.39 21.96 -10.50
C HIS A 41 13.72 21.53 -9.87
N THR A 42 13.69 20.76 -8.79
CA THR A 42 14.92 20.33 -8.10
C THR A 42 15.69 19.24 -8.83
N SER A 43 15.02 18.51 -9.72
CA SER A 43 15.64 17.42 -10.52
C SER A 43 15.01 17.37 -11.91
N PRO A 44 15.79 17.16 -13.02
CA PRO A 44 15.30 17.19 -14.38
C PRO A 44 14.54 15.90 -14.76
N LYS A 45 13.57 15.52 -13.96
CA LYS A 45 12.70 14.34 -14.13
C LYS A 45 11.25 14.68 -13.83
N THR A 46 10.35 13.92 -14.41
CA THR A 46 8.91 13.98 -14.12
C THR A 46 8.39 12.59 -13.82
N VAL A 47 7.35 12.54 -13.00
CA VAL A 47 6.53 11.35 -12.76
C VAL A 47 5.16 11.60 -13.34
N VAL A 48 4.69 10.68 -14.18
CA VAL A 48 3.29 10.59 -14.60
C VAL A 48 2.72 9.36 -13.93
N ALA A 49 1.63 9.51 -13.17
CA ALA A 49 0.95 8.40 -12.51
C ALA A 49 -0.55 8.46 -12.82
N VAL A 50 -1.14 7.33 -13.21
CA VAL A 50 -2.56 7.20 -13.50
C VAL A 50 -3.15 6.09 -12.63
N TYR A 51 -4.15 6.44 -11.85
CA TYR A 51 -4.84 5.58 -10.89
C TYR A 51 -6.28 5.37 -11.33
N TYR A 52 -6.67 4.14 -11.50
CA TYR A 52 -8.04 3.76 -11.80
C TYR A 52 -8.73 3.26 -10.54
N GLY A 53 -9.94 3.76 -10.26
CA GLY A 53 -10.75 3.40 -9.10
C GLY A 53 -11.35 1.99 -9.21
N ILE A 54 -10.51 1.03 -9.55
CA ILE A 54 -10.79 -0.40 -9.58
C ILE A 54 -9.58 -1.15 -9.03
N GLY A 55 -9.74 -1.76 -7.88
CA GLY A 55 -8.81 -2.69 -7.28
C GLY A 55 -9.50 -4.04 -7.08
N PHE A 56 -8.78 -5.01 -6.53
CA PHE A 56 -9.37 -6.34 -6.37
C PHE A 56 -10.59 -6.34 -5.42
N ARG A 57 -10.70 -5.38 -4.48
CA ARG A 57 -11.80 -5.31 -3.51
C ARG A 57 -13.20 -5.31 -4.14
N ILE A 58 -13.40 -4.58 -5.24
CA ILE A 58 -14.72 -4.35 -5.83
C ILE A 58 -14.94 -5.09 -7.15
N GLU A 59 -14.14 -6.11 -7.41
CA GLU A 59 -14.34 -6.99 -8.57
C GLU A 59 -15.70 -7.70 -8.52
N PRO A 60 -16.29 -8.04 -9.69
CA PRO A 60 -17.46 -8.92 -9.73
C PRO A 60 -17.14 -10.28 -9.11
N ARG A 61 -18.10 -10.83 -8.32
CA ARG A 61 -17.88 -12.08 -7.57
C ARG A 61 -17.57 -13.30 -8.41
N ASP A 62 -17.99 -13.31 -9.65
CA ASP A 62 -17.79 -14.41 -10.63
C ASP A 62 -16.69 -14.09 -11.65
N ARG A 63 -15.94 -13.02 -11.42
CA ARG A 63 -14.84 -12.52 -12.26
C ARG A 63 -13.72 -11.96 -11.41
N THR A 64 -13.31 -12.75 -10.41
CA THR A 64 -12.23 -12.36 -9.50
C THR A 64 -10.85 -12.49 -10.17
N GLY A 65 -9.90 -11.67 -9.74
CA GLY A 65 -8.56 -11.58 -10.33
C GLY A 65 -8.47 -10.69 -11.58
N PHE A 66 -9.58 -10.05 -11.99
CA PHE A 66 -9.60 -9.20 -13.18
C PHE A 66 -8.79 -7.91 -13.00
N ALA A 67 -8.80 -7.29 -11.81
CA ALA A 67 -7.98 -6.10 -11.59
C ALA A 67 -6.49 -6.41 -11.80
N HIS A 68 -6.00 -7.53 -11.29
CA HIS A 68 -4.63 -7.98 -11.51
C HIS A 68 -4.37 -8.43 -12.96
N LEU A 69 -5.32 -9.12 -13.60
CA LEU A 69 -5.22 -9.43 -15.02
C LEU A 69 -5.05 -8.16 -15.86
N PHE A 70 -5.78 -7.09 -15.52
CA PHE A 70 -5.67 -5.82 -16.23
C PHE A 70 -4.38 -5.07 -15.96
N GLU A 71 -3.76 -5.22 -14.78
CA GLU A 71 -2.40 -4.73 -14.57
C GLU A 71 -1.46 -5.25 -15.66
N HIS A 72 -1.56 -6.53 -16.02
CA HIS A 72 -0.78 -7.14 -17.09
C HIS A 72 -1.27 -6.74 -18.50
N MET A 73 -2.58 -6.70 -18.72
CA MET A 73 -3.17 -6.39 -20.03
C MET A 73 -2.80 -4.99 -20.53
N MET A 74 -2.61 -4.02 -19.64
CA MET A 74 -2.24 -2.66 -19.98
C MET A 74 -0.87 -2.52 -20.67
N PHE A 75 -0.06 -3.55 -20.68
CA PHE A 75 1.24 -3.59 -21.37
C PHE A 75 1.21 -4.41 -22.68
N GLN A 76 0.04 -4.94 -23.07
CA GLN A 76 -0.09 -5.83 -24.25
C GLN A 76 -0.38 -5.08 -25.56
N GLY A 77 -0.32 -3.75 -25.54
CA GLY A 77 -0.55 -2.88 -26.69
C GLY A 77 -1.81 -2.04 -26.58
N SER A 78 -1.88 -1.02 -27.40
CA SER A 78 -2.96 -0.02 -27.46
C SER A 78 -3.27 0.35 -28.91
N GLY A 79 -3.97 1.46 -29.15
CA GLY A 79 -4.35 1.88 -30.49
C GLY A 79 -3.15 2.17 -31.41
N ASN A 80 -2.10 2.75 -30.86
CA ASN A 80 -0.90 3.17 -31.62
C ASN A 80 0.39 2.45 -31.22
N LEU A 81 0.39 1.69 -30.15
CA LEU A 81 1.54 0.96 -29.63
C LEU A 81 1.28 -0.53 -29.67
N GLY A 82 2.17 -1.30 -30.28
CA GLY A 82 2.12 -2.75 -30.29
C GLY A 82 2.46 -3.36 -28.92
N LYS A 83 2.39 -4.69 -28.86
CA LYS A 83 2.70 -5.47 -27.65
C LYS A 83 4.07 -5.12 -27.10
N MET A 84 4.16 -4.75 -25.81
CA MET A 84 5.38 -4.35 -25.11
C MET A 84 6.05 -3.07 -25.65
N GLU A 85 5.49 -2.42 -26.64
CA GLU A 85 6.09 -1.18 -27.19
C GLU A 85 6.01 -0.01 -26.22
N PHE A 86 5.00 0.04 -25.39
CA PHE A 86 4.92 1.03 -24.31
C PHE A 86 6.14 0.96 -23.39
N ILE A 87 6.51 -0.25 -22.95
CA ILE A 87 7.68 -0.46 -22.08
C ILE A 87 8.96 -0.03 -22.81
N LYS A 88 9.13 -0.44 -24.08
CA LYS A 88 10.28 -0.07 -24.90
C LYS A 88 10.36 1.44 -25.10
N LEU A 89 9.23 2.09 -25.34
CA LEU A 89 9.14 3.54 -25.52
C LEU A 89 9.66 4.29 -24.30
N VAL A 90 9.19 3.93 -23.11
CA VAL A 90 9.62 4.56 -21.85
C VAL A 90 11.09 4.28 -21.58
N GLN A 91 11.52 3.02 -21.65
CA GLN A 91 12.90 2.62 -21.31
C GLN A 91 13.94 3.16 -22.30
N SER A 92 13.63 3.18 -23.61
CA SER A 92 14.56 3.71 -24.63
C SER A 92 14.74 5.23 -24.52
N ASN A 93 13.82 5.92 -23.85
CA ASN A 93 13.91 7.35 -23.53
C ASN A 93 14.45 7.62 -22.10
N GLY A 94 15.08 6.63 -21.46
CA GLY A 94 15.73 6.77 -20.16
C GLY A 94 14.77 6.76 -18.98
N GLY A 95 13.53 6.35 -19.19
CA GLY A 95 12.52 6.23 -18.14
C GLY A 95 12.45 4.83 -17.50
N ILE A 96 11.79 4.77 -16.36
CA ILE A 96 11.35 3.53 -15.71
C ILE A 96 9.83 3.59 -15.55
N LEU A 97 9.20 2.42 -15.45
CA LEU A 97 7.75 2.30 -15.32
C LEU A 97 7.40 1.09 -14.48
N ASN A 98 6.21 1.13 -13.90
CA ASN A 98 5.61 -0.04 -13.27
C ASN A 98 4.09 0.10 -13.22
N GLY A 99 3.41 -0.99 -12.81
CA GLY A 99 2.02 -1.03 -12.44
C GLY A 99 1.84 -1.77 -11.13
N SER A 100 0.72 -1.58 -10.47
CA SER A 100 0.35 -2.40 -9.31
C SER A 100 -1.16 -2.42 -9.10
N THR A 101 -1.64 -3.55 -8.59
CA THR A 101 -3.02 -3.71 -8.14
C THR A 101 -3.06 -3.63 -6.63
N ARG A 102 -4.03 -2.89 -6.08
CA ARG A 102 -4.24 -2.70 -4.66
C ARG A 102 -5.69 -3.01 -4.28
N PHE A 103 -6.04 -2.84 -3.02
CA PHE A 103 -7.42 -3.04 -2.56
C PHE A 103 -8.43 -2.21 -3.36
N ASP A 104 -8.17 -0.92 -3.52
CA ASP A 104 -9.17 0.05 -3.99
C ASP A 104 -8.80 0.71 -5.33
N PHE A 105 -7.64 0.39 -5.92
CA PHE A 105 -7.19 0.92 -7.19
C PHE A 105 -6.21 0.00 -7.91
N THR A 106 -6.06 0.21 -9.21
CA THR A 106 -4.94 -0.26 -10.03
C THR A 106 -4.25 0.96 -10.60
N ASN A 107 -2.93 1.02 -10.50
CA ASN A 107 -2.16 2.17 -10.95
C ASN A 107 -1.04 1.81 -11.90
N TYR A 108 -0.68 2.80 -12.71
CA TYR A 108 0.48 2.76 -13.61
C TYR A 108 1.24 4.05 -13.43
N PHE A 109 2.55 4.01 -13.57
CA PHE A 109 3.37 5.20 -13.51
C PHE A 109 4.64 5.07 -14.33
N GLU A 110 5.10 6.21 -14.83
CA GLU A 110 6.38 6.41 -15.50
C GLU A 110 7.16 7.50 -14.77
N ILE A 111 8.46 7.25 -14.59
CA ILE A 111 9.42 8.26 -14.17
C ILE A 111 10.35 8.48 -15.37
N VAL A 112 10.29 9.67 -15.93
CA VAL A 112 10.95 9.99 -17.21
C VAL A 112 11.75 11.29 -17.11
N PRO A 113 12.79 11.48 -17.96
CA PRO A 113 13.41 12.78 -18.10
C PRO A 113 12.40 13.85 -18.51
N SER A 114 12.52 15.07 -17.99
CA SER A 114 11.54 16.16 -18.16
C SER A 114 11.17 16.44 -19.62
N HIS A 115 12.13 16.35 -20.54
CA HIS A 115 11.91 16.61 -21.97
C HIS A 115 11.07 15.54 -22.68
N THR A 116 10.78 14.41 -22.04
CA THR A 116 9.95 13.32 -22.58
C THR A 116 8.54 13.27 -21.96
N LEU A 117 8.16 14.28 -21.19
CA LEU A 117 6.87 14.31 -20.49
C LEU A 117 5.67 14.22 -21.46
N GLU A 118 5.70 14.94 -22.60
CA GLU A 118 4.59 14.88 -23.57
C GLU A 118 4.39 13.45 -24.08
N MET A 119 5.48 12.72 -24.33
CA MET A 119 5.44 11.32 -24.75
C MET A 119 4.75 10.43 -23.71
N ALA A 120 5.09 10.59 -22.41
CA ALA A 120 4.49 9.80 -21.34
C ALA A 120 2.98 10.09 -21.21
N ILE A 121 2.60 11.37 -21.22
CA ILE A 121 1.18 11.79 -21.19
C ILE A 121 0.40 11.23 -22.40
N TRP A 122 0.98 11.29 -23.60
CA TRP A 122 0.37 10.74 -24.82
C TRP A 122 0.19 9.21 -24.72
N ALA A 123 1.21 8.50 -24.26
CA ALA A 123 1.19 7.06 -24.19
C ALA A 123 0.16 6.53 -23.15
N GLU A 124 0.00 7.23 -22.02
CA GLU A 124 -1.05 6.95 -21.04
C GLU A 124 -2.45 7.20 -21.63
N ALA A 125 -2.63 8.28 -22.36
CA ALA A 125 -3.90 8.56 -23.04
C ALA A 125 -4.24 7.50 -24.11
N ASP A 126 -3.24 7.01 -24.84
CA ASP A 126 -3.43 5.96 -25.85
C ASP A 126 -3.91 4.65 -25.21
N ARG A 127 -3.33 4.26 -24.07
CA ARG A 127 -3.79 3.09 -23.28
C ARG A 127 -5.21 3.26 -22.75
N MET A 128 -5.55 4.43 -22.21
CA MET A 128 -6.88 4.70 -21.69
C MET A 128 -7.94 4.73 -22.81
N ARG A 129 -7.58 5.24 -24.00
CA ARG A 129 -8.47 5.32 -25.16
C ARG A 129 -8.83 3.94 -25.72
N GLY A 130 -7.88 3.02 -25.74
CA GLY A 130 -8.13 1.68 -26.27
C GLY A 130 -6.95 0.73 -26.12
N LEU A 131 -7.19 -0.37 -25.47
CA LEU A 131 -6.23 -1.48 -25.38
C LEU A 131 -6.41 -2.47 -26.53
N ALA A 132 -5.31 -3.16 -26.88
CA ALA A 132 -5.31 -4.30 -27.79
C ALA A 132 -5.89 -5.54 -27.07
N ILE A 133 -7.18 -5.52 -26.75
CA ILE A 133 -7.90 -6.65 -26.14
C ILE A 133 -8.33 -7.60 -27.22
N ASN A 134 -7.58 -8.69 -27.39
CA ASN A 134 -7.82 -9.76 -28.32
C ASN A 134 -7.59 -11.12 -27.65
N GLN A 135 -8.00 -12.22 -28.34
CA GLN A 135 -7.95 -13.55 -27.76
C GLN A 135 -6.52 -14.01 -27.43
N ASP A 136 -5.55 -13.67 -28.27
CA ASP A 136 -4.14 -14.07 -28.07
C ASP A 136 -3.55 -13.40 -26.83
N ASN A 137 -3.78 -12.10 -26.65
CA ASN A 137 -3.33 -11.36 -25.48
C ASN A 137 -4.02 -11.88 -24.20
N LEU A 138 -5.33 -12.12 -24.24
CA LEU A 138 -6.06 -12.69 -23.11
C LEU A 138 -5.50 -14.05 -22.70
N THR A 139 -5.42 -14.99 -23.64
CA THR A 139 -4.90 -16.34 -23.36
C THR A 139 -3.47 -16.31 -22.82
N ASN A 140 -2.64 -15.46 -23.39
CA ASN A 140 -1.27 -15.27 -22.92
C ASN A 140 -1.24 -14.76 -21.47
N GLN A 141 -2.02 -13.71 -21.15
CA GLN A 141 -1.98 -13.10 -19.80
C GLN A 141 -2.66 -13.97 -18.74
N GLN A 142 -3.70 -14.71 -19.07
CA GLN A 142 -4.23 -15.76 -18.20
C GLN A 142 -3.13 -16.77 -17.80
N GLY A 143 -2.28 -17.18 -18.74
CA GLY A 143 -1.14 -18.05 -18.50
C GLY A 143 -0.08 -17.40 -17.59
N VAL A 144 0.24 -16.14 -17.85
CA VAL A 144 1.24 -15.36 -17.07
C VAL A 144 0.79 -15.19 -15.63
N VAL A 145 -0.44 -14.70 -15.38
CA VAL A 145 -1.00 -14.51 -14.03
C VAL A 145 -1.04 -15.83 -13.26
N LYS A 146 -1.51 -16.91 -13.89
CA LYS A 146 -1.51 -18.23 -13.24
C LYS A 146 -0.09 -18.72 -12.89
N SER A 147 0.88 -18.45 -13.74
CA SER A 147 2.28 -18.80 -13.46
C SER A 147 2.84 -17.97 -12.32
N GLU A 148 2.50 -16.69 -12.25
CA GLU A 148 2.88 -15.80 -11.15
C GLU A 148 2.31 -16.30 -9.82
N VAL A 149 1.03 -16.62 -9.75
CA VAL A 149 0.41 -17.18 -8.53
C VAL A 149 1.11 -18.46 -8.09
N ARG A 150 1.46 -19.35 -9.03
CA ARG A 150 2.20 -20.57 -8.71
C ARG A 150 3.58 -20.27 -8.12
N VAL A 151 4.31 -19.35 -8.72
CA VAL A 151 5.68 -19.02 -8.30
C VAL A 151 5.69 -18.22 -6.99
N ASN A 152 4.84 -17.21 -6.87
CA ASN A 152 4.89 -16.27 -5.76
C ASN A 152 4.09 -16.70 -4.53
N VAL A 153 3.10 -17.61 -4.71
CA VAL A 153 2.22 -18.06 -3.64
C VAL A 153 2.31 -19.57 -3.42
N LEU A 154 1.99 -20.38 -4.44
CA LEU A 154 1.77 -21.81 -4.23
C LEU A 154 3.08 -22.62 -4.07
N ASN A 155 4.14 -22.24 -4.77
CA ASN A 155 5.43 -22.96 -4.79
C ASN A 155 6.51 -22.25 -3.97
N ARG A 156 6.12 -21.37 -3.08
CA ARG A 156 7.03 -20.61 -2.21
C ARG A 156 6.67 -20.83 -0.75
N PRO A 157 7.65 -21.09 0.14
CA PRO A 157 7.40 -21.09 1.58
C PRO A 157 6.78 -19.77 2.01
N TYR A 158 5.76 -19.83 2.85
CA TYR A 158 5.01 -18.67 3.34
C TYR A 158 4.39 -17.80 2.22
N GLY A 159 4.11 -18.40 1.06
CA GLY A 159 3.51 -17.67 -0.05
C GLY A 159 2.15 -17.10 0.34
N GLY A 160 2.01 -15.77 0.24
CA GLY A 160 0.81 -15.06 0.64
C GLY A 160 0.69 -14.73 2.14
N PHE A 161 1.57 -15.23 2.99
CA PHE A 161 1.58 -14.89 4.42
C PHE A 161 2.40 -13.61 4.69
N PRO A 162 1.90 -12.67 5.50
CA PRO A 162 0.53 -12.57 6.01
C PRO A 162 -0.42 -11.80 5.06
N TRP A 163 0.10 -11.02 4.11
CA TRP A 163 -0.57 -9.99 3.33
C TRP A 163 -1.77 -10.46 2.52
N LEU A 164 -1.72 -11.70 1.99
CA LEU A 164 -2.80 -12.32 1.23
C LEU A 164 -3.74 -13.11 2.13
N ASP A 165 -3.18 -13.80 3.14
CA ASP A 165 -3.94 -14.71 3.99
C ASP A 165 -4.78 -13.95 5.03
N MET A 166 -4.19 -12.96 5.73
CA MET A 166 -4.88 -12.28 6.83
C MET A 166 -6.21 -11.64 6.46
N PRO A 167 -6.35 -10.91 5.35
CA PRO A 167 -7.64 -10.36 4.95
C PRO A 167 -8.74 -11.42 4.81
N GLN A 168 -8.41 -12.62 4.33
CA GLN A 168 -9.36 -13.72 4.12
C GLN A 168 -9.90 -14.30 5.44
N TYR A 169 -9.08 -14.30 6.51
CA TYR A 169 -9.50 -14.80 7.82
C TYR A 169 -10.11 -13.71 8.71
N ALA A 170 -9.61 -12.49 8.59
CA ALA A 170 -10.03 -11.38 9.44
C ALA A 170 -11.38 -10.82 9.03
N ASN A 171 -11.60 -10.58 7.75
CA ASN A 171 -12.80 -9.94 7.26
C ASN A 171 -13.99 -10.89 7.16
N THR A 172 -15.18 -10.31 7.22
CA THR A 172 -16.47 -11.00 7.10
C THR A 172 -17.16 -10.64 5.79
N ASN A 173 -17.06 -9.35 5.39
CA ASN A 173 -17.59 -8.91 4.13
C ASN A 173 -16.75 -9.50 2.98
N TRP A 174 -17.40 -10.18 2.04
CA TRP A 174 -16.73 -10.83 0.92
C TRP A 174 -15.82 -9.88 0.13
N PHE A 175 -16.22 -8.64 -0.07
CA PHE A 175 -15.42 -7.64 -0.78
C PHE A 175 -14.07 -7.36 -0.12
N ASN A 176 -13.95 -7.54 1.19
CA ASN A 176 -12.71 -7.35 1.94
C ASN A 176 -11.96 -8.68 2.19
N ALA A 177 -12.65 -9.82 2.06
CA ALA A 177 -12.17 -11.14 2.43
C ALA A 177 -11.68 -11.99 1.25
N HIS A 178 -12.07 -11.70 0.00
CA HIS A 178 -11.68 -12.54 -1.11
C HIS A 178 -10.20 -12.38 -1.48
N ASN A 179 -9.66 -13.37 -2.17
CA ASN A 179 -8.25 -13.45 -2.51
C ASN A 179 -7.86 -12.37 -3.53
N PHE A 180 -6.74 -11.69 -3.30
CA PHE A 180 -6.15 -10.71 -4.22
C PHE A 180 -5.99 -11.22 -5.66
N TYR A 181 -5.52 -12.44 -5.83
CA TYR A 181 -5.36 -13.05 -7.16
C TYR A 181 -6.67 -13.61 -7.73
N GLY A 182 -7.76 -13.54 -6.96
CA GLY A 182 -9.02 -14.17 -7.33
C GLY A 182 -8.98 -15.70 -7.30
N ASP A 183 -10.08 -16.32 -7.78
CA ASP A 183 -10.11 -17.75 -8.07
C ASP A 183 -9.53 -17.97 -9.48
N LEU A 184 -8.54 -18.85 -9.60
CA LEU A 184 -7.95 -19.20 -10.91
C LEU A 184 -8.98 -19.76 -11.89
N LYS A 185 -10.10 -20.31 -11.38
CA LYS A 185 -11.21 -20.75 -12.23
C LYS A 185 -11.95 -19.59 -12.89
N ASP A 186 -12.08 -18.45 -12.20
CA ASP A 186 -12.68 -17.24 -12.75
C ASP A 186 -11.81 -16.68 -13.89
N LEU A 187 -10.47 -16.73 -13.70
CA LEU A 187 -9.53 -16.36 -14.75
C LEU A 187 -9.62 -17.31 -15.97
N ASP A 188 -9.75 -18.61 -15.74
CA ASP A 188 -9.90 -19.59 -16.81
C ASP A 188 -11.23 -19.46 -17.57
N ALA A 189 -12.30 -19.07 -16.86
CA ALA A 189 -13.64 -18.86 -17.43
C ALA A 189 -13.81 -17.49 -18.09
N ALA A 190 -12.85 -16.57 -17.94
CA ALA A 190 -12.91 -15.23 -18.49
C ALA A 190 -12.97 -15.24 -20.02
N THR A 191 -14.02 -14.65 -20.57
CA THR A 191 -14.20 -14.49 -22.02
C THR A 191 -13.63 -13.16 -22.50
N LEU A 192 -13.40 -13.06 -23.81
CA LEU A 192 -12.98 -11.82 -24.43
C LEU A 192 -14.00 -10.69 -24.20
N GLU A 193 -15.29 -11.01 -24.20
CA GLU A 193 -16.38 -10.07 -23.93
C GLU A 193 -16.34 -9.54 -22.49
N ASP A 194 -16.11 -10.42 -21.52
CA ASP A 194 -15.97 -10.03 -20.11
C ASP A 194 -14.83 -9.01 -19.93
N VAL A 195 -13.68 -9.29 -20.54
CA VAL A 195 -12.50 -8.43 -20.47
C VAL A 195 -12.74 -7.09 -21.16
N GLN A 196 -13.35 -7.10 -22.35
CA GLN A 196 -13.72 -5.86 -23.04
C GLN A 196 -14.73 -5.01 -22.24
N LYS A 197 -15.71 -5.64 -21.60
CA LYS A 197 -16.70 -4.99 -20.75
C LYS A 197 -16.03 -4.38 -19.50
N PHE A 198 -15.12 -5.13 -18.86
CA PHE A 198 -14.39 -4.66 -17.68
C PHE A 198 -13.56 -3.42 -18.02
N PHE A 199 -12.81 -3.43 -19.12
CA PHE A 199 -12.06 -2.27 -19.59
C PHE A 199 -12.95 -1.06 -19.80
N LYS A 200 -14.02 -1.20 -20.60
CA LYS A 200 -14.97 -0.11 -20.91
C LYS A 200 -15.66 0.45 -19.67
N THR A 201 -15.82 -0.36 -18.64
CA THR A 201 -16.49 0.05 -17.39
C THR A 201 -15.54 0.82 -16.48
N TYR A 202 -14.32 0.31 -16.27
CA TYR A 202 -13.46 0.79 -15.19
C TYR A 202 -12.26 1.62 -15.64
N TYR A 203 -11.77 1.43 -16.87
CA TYR A 203 -10.60 2.14 -17.40
C TYR A 203 -11.03 3.38 -18.20
N ALA A 204 -11.71 4.29 -17.52
CA ALA A 204 -12.28 5.49 -18.10
C ALA A 204 -11.91 6.74 -17.31
N PRO A 205 -11.91 7.95 -17.94
CA PRO A 205 -11.48 9.19 -17.30
C PRO A 205 -12.21 9.50 -15.98
N ASN A 206 -13.53 9.30 -15.96
CA ASN A 206 -14.33 9.59 -14.77
C ASN A 206 -14.15 8.59 -13.61
N ASN A 207 -13.36 7.53 -13.80
CA ASN A 207 -12.93 6.59 -12.78
C ASN A 207 -11.42 6.69 -12.50
N ALA A 208 -10.77 7.77 -12.95
CA ALA A 208 -9.32 7.89 -12.88
C ALA A 208 -8.87 9.22 -12.24
N ALA A 209 -7.70 9.16 -11.61
CA ALA A 209 -6.92 10.31 -11.20
C ALA A 209 -5.52 10.21 -11.81
N MET A 210 -5.02 11.33 -12.33
CA MET A 210 -3.67 11.47 -12.87
C MET A 210 -2.89 12.48 -12.01
N ALA A 211 -1.66 12.16 -11.65
CA ALA A 211 -0.73 13.12 -11.09
C ALA A 211 0.49 13.28 -12.00
N VAL A 212 0.89 14.51 -12.22
CA VAL A 212 2.17 14.87 -12.84
C VAL A 212 2.98 15.62 -11.81
N THR A 213 4.16 15.08 -11.44
CA THR A 213 5.06 15.71 -10.46
C THR A 213 6.46 15.84 -11.04
N GLY A 214 7.23 16.84 -10.60
CA GLY A 214 8.60 17.05 -11.03
C GLY A 214 8.81 18.28 -11.90
N ASP A 215 9.81 18.25 -12.78
CA ASP A 215 10.29 19.40 -13.53
C ASP A 215 9.52 19.60 -14.85
N PHE A 216 8.51 20.47 -14.83
CA PHE A 216 7.68 20.81 -15.99
C PHE A 216 6.99 22.15 -15.85
N ASP A 217 6.54 22.72 -16.96
CA ASP A 217 5.63 23.86 -16.99
C ASP A 217 4.16 23.39 -16.84
N PRO A 218 3.43 23.82 -15.79
CA PRO A 218 2.08 23.35 -15.54
C PRO A 218 1.09 23.69 -16.67
N LYS A 219 1.23 24.85 -17.31
CA LYS A 219 0.34 25.26 -18.40
C LYS A 219 0.54 24.38 -19.63
N GLN A 220 1.80 24.06 -19.94
CA GLN A 220 2.13 23.19 -21.04
C GLN A 220 1.67 21.75 -20.79
N ALA A 221 1.91 21.21 -19.58
CA ALA A 221 1.45 19.88 -19.20
C ALA A 221 -0.08 19.78 -19.27
N MET A 222 -0.80 20.79 -18.75
CA MET A 222 -2.27 20.84 -18.83
C MET A 222 -2.77 20.90 -20.28
N ALA A 223 -2.11 21.63 -21.15
CA ALA A 223 -2.46 21.68 -22.58
C ALA A 223 -2.30 20.30 -23.25
N TRP A 224 -1.23 19.55 -22.95
CA TRP A 224 -1.04 18.18 -23.43
C TRP A 224 -2.10 17.23 -22.86
N ILE A 225 -2.39 17.31 -21.57
CA ILE A 225 -3.41 16.48 -20.92
C ILE A 225 -4.78 16.76 -21.59
N GLN A 226 -5.17 18.01 -21.77
CA GLN A 226 -6.42 18.36 -22.45
C GLN A 226 -6.45 17.86 -23.91
N LYS A 227 -5.33 17.98 -24.62
CA LYS A 227 -5.20 17.52 -26.02
C LYS A 227 -5.39 16.00 -26.15
N TYR A 228 -4.80 15.22 -25.26
CA TYR A 228 -4.75 13.77 -25.40
C TYR A 228 -5.87 13.03 -24.66
N PHE A 229 -6.31 13.55 -23.51
CA PHE A 229 -7.35 12.92 -22.69
C PHE A 229 -8.76 13.55 -22.86
N GLY A 230 -8.84 14.81 -23.31
CA GLY A 230 -10.08 15.59 -23.25
C GLY A 230 -11.28 15.00 -24.01
N ASP A 231 -11.04 14.27 -25.09
CA ASP A 231 -12.05 13.61 -25.92
C ASP A 231 -12.32 12.14 -25.59
N ILE A 232 -11.62 11.56 -24.61
CA ILE A 232 -11.88 10.19 -24.17
C ILE A 232 -13.25 10.15 -23.45
N PRO A 233 -14.17 9.26 -23.84
CA PRO A 233 -15.51 9.25 -23.29
C PRO A 233 -15.57 8.77 -21.84
N LYS A 234 -16.56 9.28 -21.08
CA LYS A 234 -16.92 8.76 -19.75
C LYS A 234 -17.49 7.37 -19.83
N ALA A 235 -17.29 6.56 -18.76
CA ALA A 235 -17.99 5.30 -18.58
C ALA A 235 -19.23 5.44 -17.68
N ALA A 236 -20.20 4.56 -17.85
CA ALA A 236 -21.27 4.33 -16.90
C ALA A 236 -20.75 3.42 -15.78
N LEU A 237 -20.33 4.01 -14.66
CA LEU A 237 -19.83 3.27 -13.51
C LEU A 237 -20.99 2.60 -12.76
N PRO A 238 -20.83 1.34 -12.31
CA PRO A 238 -21.80 0.73 -11.40
C PRO A 238 -21.81 1.46 -10.04
N PRO A 239 -22.91 1.37 -9.30
CA PRO A 239 -22.93 1.88 -7.94
C PRO A 239 -21.89 1.14 -7.09
N PRO A 240 -21.18 1.85 -6.18
CA PRO A 240 -20.20 1.23 -5.33
C PRO A 240 -20.87 0.18 -4.41
N PRO A 241 -20.25 -1.00 -4.21
CA PRO A 241 -20.77 -1.97 -3.28
C PRO A 241 -20.61 -1.53 -1.83
N ASP A 242 -21.41 -2.11 -0.92
CA ASP A 242 -21.18 -1.95 0.50
C ASP A 242 -19.97 -2.79 0.93
N ILE A 243 -18.89 -2.11 1.30
CA ILE A 243 -17.64 -2.70 1.77
C ILE A 243 -17.47 -2.59 3.29
N SER A 244 -18.51 -2.19 4.02
CA SER A 244 -18.45 -2.06 5.49
C SER A 244 -18.14 -3.41 6.15
N GLU A 245 -17.33 -3.37 7.21
CA GLU A 245 -17.08 -4.54 8.06
C GLU A 245 -17.86 -4.43 9.36
N PRO A 246 -18.51 -5.51 9.79
CA PRO A 246 -19.15 -5.53 11.10
C PRO A 246 -18.09 -5.47 12.20
N ARG A 247 -18.42 -4.83 13.31
CA ARG A 247 -17.57 -4.85 14.51
C ARG A 247 -17.31 -6.28 14.96
N GLN A 248 -16.05 -6.66 15.10
CA GLN A 248 -15.67 -7.98 15.58
C GLN A 248 -15.78 -8.04 17.10
N GLU A 249 -16.54 -9.02 17.63
CA GLU A 249 -16.82 -9.18 19.07
C GLU A 249 -16.19 -10.44 19.68
N LYS A 250 -15.49 -11.24 18.86
CA LYS A 250 -14.79 -12.46 19.32
C LYS A 250 -13.48 -12.58 18.57
N GLU A 251 -12.43 -13.00 19.28
CA GLU A 251 -11.17 -13.39 18.64
C GLU A 251 -11.43 -14.50 17.61
N LYS A 252 -10.87 -14.32 16.42
CA LYS A 252 -10.82 -15.37 15.39
C LYS A 252 -9.46 -16.04 15.44
N ARG A 253 -9.40 -17.35 15.27
CA ARG A 253 -8.14 -18.11 15.16
C ARG A 253 -8.22 -19.05 13.95
N ALA A 254 -7.16 -19.09 13.18
CA ALA A 254 -7.00 -19.97 12.03
C ALA A 254 -5.60 -20.61 12.05
N THR A 255 -5.51 -21.78 11.46
CA THR A 255 -4.24 -22.48 11.24
C THR A 255 -4.14 -22.86 9.77
N LYS A 256 -2.97 -22.59 9.19
CA LYS A 256 -2.60 -22.96 7.82
C LYS A 256 -1.39 -23.88 7.87
N GLU A 257 -1.45 -25.04 7.22
CA GLU A 257 -0.28 -25.88 7.01
C GLU A 257 0.51 -25.39 5.79
N ASP A 258 1.80 -25.24 5.94
CA ASP A 258 2.71 -24.95 4.83
C ASP A 258 3.73 -26.08 4.69
N LYS A 259 3.62 -26.84 3.60
CA LYS A 259 4.48 -28.00 3.31
C LYS A 259 5.90 -27.61 2.89
N LEU A 260 6.12 -26.35 2.55
CA LEU A 260 7.42 -25.83 2.13
C LEU A 260 8.11 -25.06 3.25
N ALA A 261 7.36 -24.59 4.24
CA ALA A 261 7.88 -23.88 5.39
C ALA A 261 8.68 -24.80 6.32
N THR A 262 9.83 -24.33 6.77
CA THR A 262 10.72 -25.06 7.71
C THR A 262 10.60 -24.58 9.15
N ARG A 263 10.07 -23.37 9.36
CA ARG A 263 9.82 -22.74 10.67
C ARG A 263 8.36 -22.33 10.78
N PRO A 264 7.75 -22.45 11.96
CA PRO A 264 6.41 -21.89 12.19
C PRO A 264 6.41 -20.37 12.03
N ALA A 265 5.24 -19.84 11.68
CA ALA A 265 5.01 -18.40 11.64
C ALA A 265 3.69 -18.05 12.34
N LEU A 266 3.64 -16.86 12.88
CA LEU A 266 2.48 -16.31 13.57
C LEU A 266 2.18 -14.95 12.99
N ALA A 267 0.92 -14.69 12.64
CA ALA A 267 0.41 -13.35 12.40
C ALA A 267 -0.83 -13.09 13.25
N PHE A 268 -1.02 -11.83 13.61
CA PHE A 268 -2.28 -11.37 14.17
C PHE A 268 -2.61 -10.00 13.60
N SER A 269 -3.90 -9.72 13.49
CA SER A 269 -4.37 -8.43 12.97
C SER A 269 -5.54 -7.89 13.78
N TYR A 270 -5.73 -6.58 13.67
CA TYR A 270 -6.86 -5.85 14.23
C TYR A 270 -7.54 -5.05 13.12
N HIS A 271 -8.87 -5.01 13.14
CA HIS A 271 -9.61 -4.05 12.32
C HIS A 271 -9.31 -2.63 12.79
N MET A 272 -9.07 -1.75 11.84
CA MET A 272 -8.72 -0.36 12.04
C MET A 272 -9.94 0.53 12.27
N PRO A 273 -9.76 1.71 12.89
CA PRO A 273 -10.76 2.79 12.83
C PRO A 273 -11.03 3.21 11.36
N PRO A 274 -12.18 3.85 11.10
CA PRO A 274 -12.45 4.42 9.79
C PRO A 274 -11.37 5.44 9.38
N ARG A 275 -11.03 5.42 8.09
CA ARG A 275 -10.06 6.35 7.49
C ARG A 275 -10.42 7.82 7.80
N ASP A 276 -9.44 8.67 7.93
CA ASP A 276 -9.56 10.12 8.22
C ASP A 276 -10.15 10.48 9.59
N THR A 277 -10.27 9.50 10.51
CA THR A 277 -10.65 9.78 11.91
C THR A 277 -9.41 10.06 12.76
N PRO A 278 -9.53 10.82 13.89
CA PRO A 278 -8.41 11.00 14.82
C PRO A 278 -7.83 9.67 15.32
N GLU A 279 -8.66 8.67 15.53
CA GLU A 279 -8.26 7.31 15.92
C GLU A 279 -7.45 6.61 14.85
N TYR A 280 -7.69 6.90 13.56
CA TYR A 280 -6.90 6.35 12.44
C TYR A 280 -5.45 6.85 12.49
N TYR A 281 -5.26 8.15 12.71
CA TYR A 281 -3.92 8.73 12.89
C TYR A 281 -3.26 8.25 14.18
N ALA A 282 -4.02 8.05 15.25
CA ALA A 282 -3.50 7.46 16.49
C ALA A 282 -3.03 6.00 16.28
N MET A 283 -3.67 5.23 15.40
CA MET A 283 -3.17 3.89 15.03
C MET A 283 -1.84 3.97 14.28
N GLY A 284 -1.62 4.95 13.40
CA GLY A 284 -0.33 5.16 12.76
C GLY A 284 0.79 5.45 13.78
N VAL A 285 0.49 6.22 14.83
CA VAL A 285 1.45 6.44 15.93
C VAL A 285 1.63 5.17 16.79
N LEU A 286 0.57 4.39 17.00
CA LEU A 286 0.64 3.09 17.69
C LEU A 286 1.48 2.06 16.93
N GLU A 287 1.47 2.08 15.61
CA GLU A 287 2.35 1.27 14.76
C GLU A 287 3.83 1.55 15.09
N GLU A 288 4.22 2.83 15.14
CA GLU A 288 5.59 3.24 15.50
C GLU A 288 5.99 2.81 16.92
N ILE A 289 5.06 2.89 17.87
CA ILE A 289 5.31 2.49 19.26
C ILE A 289 5.42 0.96 19.37
N LEU A 290 4.56 0.22 18.66
CA LEU A 290 4.44 -1.23 18.83
C LEU A 290 5.47 -2.03 18.04
N ILE A 291 5.72 -1.67 16.77
CA ILE A 291 6.46 -2.56 15.85
C ILE A 291 7.64 -1.88 15.14
N GLU A 292 7.63 -0.57 14.93
CA GLU A 292 8.65 0.07 14.12
C GLU A 292 9.95 0.33 14.88
N GLY A 293 11.03 -0.27 14.36
CA GLY A 293 12.38 -0.11 14.91
C GLY A 293 12.67 -0.99 16.12
N ARG A 294 13.96 -1.02 16.48
CA ARG A 294 14.43 -1.86 17.58
C ARG A 294 14.01 -1.40 18.97
N ASP A 295 13.59 -0.17 19.11
CA ASP A 295 13.09 0.44 20.35
C ASP A 295 11.58 0.24 20.56
N SER A 296 10.89 -0.38 19.60
CA SER A 296 9.46 -0.67 19.68
C SER A 296 9.13 -1.70 20.77
N LEU A 297 7.93 -1.60 21.34
CA LEU A 297 7.53 -2.43 22.49
C LEU A 297 7.59 -3.92 22.20
N LEU A 298 7.07 -4.36 21.05
CA LEU A 298 7.04 -5.76 20.70
C LEU A 298 8.43 -6.28 20.34
N TYR A 299 9.29 -5.50 19.69
CA TYR A 299 10.66 -5.92 19.44
C TYR A 299 11.42 -6.10 20.75
N GLN A 300 11.32 -5.13 21.67
CA GLN A 300 11.97 -5.23 22.98
C GLN A 300 11.47 -6.42 23.79
N ALA A 301 10.15 -6.64 23.81
CA ALA A 301 9.58 -7.73 24.60
C ALA A 301 9.83 -9.11 23.99
N LEU A 302 9.58 -9.29 22.69
CA LEU A 302 9.61 -10.58 22.03
C LEU A 302 11.02 -11.01 21.62
N VAL A 303 11.83 -10.08 21.12
CA VAL A 303 13.17 -10.38 20.60
C VAL A 303 14.21 -10.24 21.70
N GLN A 304 14.33 -9.05 22.30
CA GLN A 304 15.43 -8.73 23.19
C GLN A 304 15.29 -9.41 24.57
N LYS A 305 14.09 -9.32 25.17
CA LYS A 305 13.88 -9.79 26.54
C LYS A 305 13.60 -11.29 26.63
N ASN A 306 12.76 -11.80 25.74
CA ASN A 306 12.25 -13.18 25.85
C ASN A 306 12.80 -14.14 24.80
N GLY A 307 13.46 -13.68 23.74
CA GLY A 307 14.02 -14.52 22.69
C GLY A 307 13.00 -15.46 22.02
N LEU A 308 11.75 -14.98 21.84
CA LEU A 308 10.66 -15.76 21.30
C LEU A 308 10.62 -15.76 19.77
N THR A 309 11.17 -14.74 19.16
CA THR A 309 11.23 -14.54 17.71
C THR A 309 12.51 -13.79 17.32
N GLY A 310 12.94 -13.92 16.06
CA GLY A 310 14.08 -13.18 15.52
C GLY A 310 13.77 -11.77 15.05
N GLY A 311 12.50 -11.41 14.93
CA GLY A 311 12.03 -10.09 14.46
C GLY A 311 10.53 -9.98 14.55
N VAL A 312 10.05 -8.74 14.45
CA VAL A 312 8.63 -8.39 14.36
C VAL A 312 8.46 -7.55 13.11
N ASN A 313 7.49 -7.88 12.27
CA ASN A 313 7.19 -7.18 11.03
C ASN A 313 5.70 -6.91 10.96
N GLY A 314 5.30 -5.98 10.12
CA GLY A 314 3.89 -5.69 9.89
C GLY A 314 3.66 -4.23 9.60
N GLY A 315 2.41 -3.80 9.73
CA GLY A 315 1.99 -2.43 9.52
C GLY A 315 0.52 -2.30 9.17
N ILE A 316 0.14 -1.07 8.89
CA ILE A 316 -1.17 -0.72 8.36
C ILE A 316 -1.12 -0.85 6.84
N ASN A 317 -1.98 -1.70 6.27
CA ASN A 317 -2.06 -1.92 4.82
C ASN A 317 -0.80 -2.55 4.21
N GLU A 318 -0.64 -3.85 4.35
CA GLU A 318 0.48 -4.66 3.82
C GLU A 318 0.70 -4.54 2.28
N LEU A 319 -0.29 -3.98 1.55
CA LEU A 319 -0.21 -3.76 0.10
C LEU A 319 0.01 -2.30 -0.29
N GLY A 320 0.41 -1.46 0.65
CA GLY A 320 0.61 -0.04 0.37
C GLY A 320 1.03 0.73 1.59
N ASN A 321 0.31 1.80 1.88
CA ASN A 321 0.48 2.59 3.09
C ASN A 321 -0.90 2.99 3.66
N MET A 322 -0.94 3.59 4.83
CA MET A 322 -2.19 3.98 5.48
C MET A 322 -2.98 5.06 4.71
N PHE A 323 -2.38 5.73 3.72
CA PHE A 323 -3.03 6.84 3.00
C PHE A 323 -3.62 6.42 1.66
N ASN A 324 -3.08 5.35 1.03
CA ASN A 324 -3.50 4.90 -0.29
C ASN A 324 -4.51 3.73 -0.24
N ILE A 325 -5.36 3.70 0.77
CA ILE A 325 -6.47 2.76 0.92
C ILE A 325 -7.75 3.52 1.24
N LYS A 326 -8.88 3.13 0.63
CA LYS A 326 -10.17 3.78 0.83
C LYS A 326 -11.06 3.03 1.83
N GLY A 327 -11.11 1.72 1.69
CA GLY A 327 -12.00 0.86 2.46
C GLY A 327 -11.43 0.40 3.80
N PRO A 328 -12.10 -0.54 4.46
CA PRO A 328 -11.60 -1.17 5.68
C PRO A 328 -10.21 -1.77 5.48
N VAL A 329 -9.36 -1.61 6.49
CA VAL A 329 -7.97 -2.06 6.48
C VAL A 329 -7.62 -2.73 7.82
N LEU A 330 -6.58 -3.54 7.81
CA LEU A 330 -6.05 -4.21 8.98
C LEU A 330 -4.72 -3.58 9.41
N PHE A 331 -4.52 -3.50 10.71
CA PHE A 331 -3.20 -3.42 11.31
C PHE A 331 -2.73 -4.84 11.56
N THR A 332 -1.71 -5.29 10.86
CA THR A 332 -1.21 -6.67 10.88
C THR A 332 0.20 -6.71 11.47
N VAL A 333 0.46 -7.72 12.30
CA VAL A 333 1.79 -8.00 12.87
C VAL A 333 2.12 -9.45 12.58
N SER A 334 3.34 -9.72 12.13
CA SER A 334 3.79 -11.06 11.78
C SER A 334 5.22 -11.35 12.24
N MET A 335 5.51 -12.63 12.47
CA MET A 335 6.81 -13.10 12.90
C MET A 335 7.02 -14.56 12.60
N PHE A 336 8.29 -14.96 12.53
CA PHE A 336 8.71 -16.36 12.49
C PHE A 336 9.27 -16.76 13.85
N HIS A 337 8.99 -17.97 14.30
CA HIS A 337 9.48 -18.46 15.58
C HIS A 337 10.02 -19.88 15.47
N ASP A 338 10.78 -20.32 16.45
CA ASP A 338 11.30 -21.68 16.51
C ASP A 338 10.22 -22.66 16.95
N LYS A 339 10.39 -23.95 16.62
CA LYS A 339 9.43 -25.02 16.90
C LYS A 339 9.21 -25.27 18.40
N ASP A 340 10.17 -24.89 19.24
CA ASP A 340 10.08 -24.98 20.69
C ASP A 340 9.34 -23.82 21.35
N LYS A 341 8.97 -22.81 20.57
CA LYS A 341 8.16 -21.66 21.02
C LYS A 341 6.73 -21.83 20.53
N SER A 342 5.76 -21.67 21.44
CA SER A 342 4.35 -21.78 21.05
C SER A 342 3.76 -20.41 20.68
N PRO A 343 2.80 -20.37 19.74
CA PRO A 343 2.03 -19.15 19.45
C PRO A 343 1.40 -18.52 20.69
N ASP A 344 0.89 -19.32 21.63
CA ASP A 344 0.26 -18.81 22.85
C ASP A 344 1.27 -18.17 23.81
N GLN A 345 2.51 -18.65 23.88
CA GLN A 345 3.59 -17.99 24.63
C GLN A 345 3.90 -16.61 24.05
N ILE A 346 3.96 -16.51 22.73
CA ILE A 346 4.20 -15.23 22.02
C ILE A 346 3.05 -14.28 22.26
N LEU A 347 1.81 -14.74 22.04
CA LEU A 347 0.60 -13.93 22.22
C LEU A 347 0.42 -13.44 23.66
N LYS A 348 0.83 -14.24 24.66
CA LYS A 348 0.81 -13.78 26.05
C LYS A 348 1.70 -12.56 26.27
N VAL A 349 2.90 -12.54 25.71
CA VAL A 349 3.81 -11.38 25.81
C VAL A 349 3.26 -10.19 25.02
N VAL A 350 2.68 -10.43 23.83
CA VAL A 350 1.99 -9.40 23.04
C VAL A 350 0.85 -8.77 23.85
N ASP A 351 0.03 -9.60 24.50
CA ASP A 351 -1.10 -9.14 25.30
C ASP A 351 -0.66 -8.29 26.50
N GLU A 352 0.45 -8.67 27.17
CA GLU A 352 1.02 -7.89 28.27
C GLU A 352 1.47 -6.49 27.82
N GLU A 353 2.08 -6.35 26.65
CA GLU A 353 2.52 -5.05 26.13
C GLU A 353 1.32 -4.20 25.62
N ILE A 354 0.37 -4.81 24.93
CA ILE A 354 -0.83 -4.12 24.44
C ILE A 354 -1.70 -3.66 25.63
N GLU A 355 -1.83 -4.46 26.69
CA GLU A 355 -2.62 -4.10 27.87
C GLU A 355 -2.06 -2.84 28.57
N LYS A 356 -0.76 -2.61 28.56
CA LYS A 356 -0.17 -1.37 29.06
C LYS A 356 -0.70 -0.15 28.29
N LEU A 357 -0.74 -0.24 26.95
CA LEU A 357 -1.29 0.82 26.10
C LEU A 357 -2.79 1.01 26.24
N ARG A 358 -3.52 -0.03 26.65
CA ARG A 358 -4.96 0.00 26.88
C ARG A 358 -5.36 0.50 28.26
N THR A 359 -4.45 0.52 29.21
CA THR A 359 -4.73 0.87 30.61
C THR A 359 -4.05 2.16 31.08
N THR A 360 -2.91 2.49 30.47
CA THR A 360 -2.10 3.64 30.88
C THR A 360 -1.74 4.52 29.68
N PRO A 361 -1.94 5.83 29.76
CA PRO A 361 -1.46 6.74 28.70
C PRO A 361 0.07 6.59 28.52
N VAL A 362 0.51 6.64 27.26
CA VAL A 362 1.94 6.67 26.95
C VAL A 362 2.60 7.92 27.54
N ASP A 363 3.84 7.80 27.97
CA ASP A 363 4.60 8.95 28.45
C ASP A 363 4.95 9.90 27.28
N ARG A 364 5.30 11.15 27.62
CA ARG A 364 5.58 12.20 26.64
C ARG A 364 6.80 11.90 25.78
N ASP A 365 7.81 11.23 26.32
CA ASP A 365 9.04 10.92 25.58
C ASP A 365 8.79 9.80 24.57
N THR A 366 7.98 8.80 24.92
CA THR A 366 7.55 7.74 24.00
C THR A 366 6.73 8.32 22.85
N LEU A 367 5.76 9.20 23.14
CA LEU A 367 4.99 9.88 22.10
C LEU A 367 5.90 10.73 21.21
N ALA A 368 6.81 11.51 21.80
CA ALA A 368 7.72 12.37 21.05
C ALA A 368 8.60 11.57 20.08
N ARG A 369 9.16 10.44 20.52
CA ARG A 369 9.95 9.54 19.65
C ARG A 369 9.09 8.97 18.51
N ALA A 370 7.90 8.49 18.81
CA ALA A 370 6.98 7.97 17.78
C ALA A 370 6.63 9.05 16.76
N MET A 371 6.33 10.26 17.19
CA MET A 371 6.04 11.40 16.30
C MET A 371 7.21 11.75 15.37
N VAL A 372 8.46 11.67 15.86
CA VAL A 372 9.65 11.87 15.02
C VAL A 372 9.75 10.78 13.96
N LYS A 373 9.54 9.52 14.32
CA LYS A 373 9.53 8.39 13.38
C LYS A 373 8.42 8.53 12.33
N THR A 374 7.18 8.78 12.77
CA THR A 374 6.03 9.01 11.87
C THR A 374 6.34 10.12 10.87
N ARG A 375 6.92 11.23 11.32
CA ARG A 375 7.30 12.34 10.46
C ARG A 375 8.39 11.95 9.47
N SER A 376 9.44 11.26 9.92
CA SER A 376 10.52 10.78 9.06
C SER A 376 9.98 9.83 8.00
N GLY A 377 9.18 8.83 8.40
CA GLY A 377 8.55 7.88 7.50
C GLY A 377 7.62 8.53 6.46
N LEU A 378 6.87 9.57 6.86
CA LEU A 378 6.05 10.35 5.93
C LEU A 378 6.94 11.04 4.86
N TYR A 379 8.04 11.66 5.28
CA TYR A 379 8.95 12.35 4.36
C TYR A 379 9.64 11.37 3.41
N ASP A 380 10.12 10.26 3.95
CA ASP A 380 10.72 9.18 3.17
C ASP A 380 9.71 8.59 2.16
N SER A 381 8.43 8.43 2.56
CA SER A 381 7.39 7.93 1.67
C SER A 381 7.06 8.91 0.53
N ILE A 382 7.04 10.22 0.79
CA ILE A 382 6.79 11.26 -0.23
C ILE A 382 7.94 11.32 -1.24
N ASP A 383 9.18 11.20 -0.79
CA ASP A 383 10.36 11.22 -1.67
C ASP A 383 10.68 9.83 -2.28
N GLY A 384 10.04 8.80 -1.78
CA GLY A 384 10.29 7.41 -2.16
C GLY A 384 10.18 7.14 -3.65
N LEU A 385 10.94 6.13 -4.11
CA LEU A 385 11.00 5.66 -5.51
C LEU A 385 11.17 6.82 -6.51
N PHE A 386 12.24 7.60 -6.34
CA PHE A 386 12.57 8.73 -7.23
C PHE A 386 11.47 9.80 -7.34
N GLY A 387 10.64 10.00 -6.31
CA GLY A 387 9.56 10.98 -6.26
C GLY A 387 8.18 10.43 -6.64
N PHE A 388 8.06 9.13 -6.93
CA PHE A 388 6.77 8.49 -7.17
C PHE A 388 5.87 8.56 -5.93
N GLY A 389 6.41 8.46 -4.71
CA GLY A 389 5.60 8.52 -3.49
C GLY A 389 4.75 9.79 -3.37
N LYS A 390 5.25 10.95 -3.85
CA LYS A 390 4.46 12.18 -3.97
C LYS A 390 3.27 11.99 -4.91
N ALA A 391 3.49 11.42 -6.09
CA ALA A 391 2.44 11.16 -7.07
C ALA A 391 1.42 10.13 -6.55
N ASP A 392 1.87 9.08 -5.82
CA ASP A 392 1.00 8.09 -5.16
C ASP A 392 -0.01 8.75 -4.22
N LEU A 393 0.47 9.58 -3.28
CA LEU A 393 -0.41 10.27 -2.34
C LEU A 393 -1.36 11.26 -3.03
N LEU A 394 -0.86 12.02 -4.00
CA LEU A 394 -1.69 12.97 -4.75
C LEU A 394 -2.80 12.27 -5.53
N CYS A 395 -2.48 11.17 -6.22
CA CYS A 395 -3.47 10.35 -6.92
C CYS A 395 -4.48 9.72 -5.96
N ALA A 396 -4.02 9.14 -4.84
CA ALA A 396 -4.91 8.52 -3.87
C ALA A 396 -5.92 9.53 -3.28
N TYR A 397 -5.45 10.69 -2.86
CA TYR A 397 -6.33 11.74 -2.34
C TYR A 397 -7.24 12.36 -3.39
N ALA A 398 -6.76 12.53 -4.63
CA ALA A 398 -7.62 12.97 -5.72
C ALA A 398 -8.70 11.91 -6.04
N LEU A 399 -8.32 10.63 -6.10
CA LEU A 399 -9.22 9.55 -6.46
C LEU A 399 -10.29 9.31 -5.39
N PHE A 400 -9.88 9.22 -4.12
CA PHE A 400 -10.75 8.81 -3.01
C PHE A 400 -11.53 9.97 -2.39
N ASP A 401 -10.92 11.16 -2.30
CA ASP A 401 -11.42 12.27 -1.50
C ASP A 401 -11.76 13.50 -2.31
N ASP A 402 -11.42 13.52 -3.59
CA ASP A 402 -11.53 14.71 -4.46
C ASP A 402 -10.74 15.93 -3.91
N ASP A 403 -9.69 15.66 -3.09
CA ASP A 403 -8.93 16.67 -2.35
C ASP A 403 -7.43 16.28 -2.22
N PRO A 404 -6.63 16.43 -3.29
CA PRO A 404 -5.19 16.15 -3.23
C PRO A 404 -4.42 17.07 -2.27
N GLY A 405 -4.99 18.22 -1.88
CA GLY A 405 -4.41 19.12 -0.88
C GLY A 405 -4.30 18.52 0.53
N LYS A 406 -4.92 17.37 0.79
CA LYS A 406 -4.75 16.62 2.04
C LYS A 406 -3.28 16.27 2.32
N ILE A 407 -2.44 16.08 1.30
CA ILE A 407 -1.00 15.80 1.47
C ILE A 407 -0.33 16.84 2.38
N ASN A 408 -0.72 18.10 2.30
CA ASN A 408 -0.18 19.19 3.09
C ASN A 408 -0.77 19.28 4.52
N ARG A 409 -1.73 18.42 4.87
CA ARG A 409 -2.40 18.40 6.18
C ARG A 409 -2.12 17.14 6.98
N ILE A 410 -1.48 16.13 6.40
CA ILE A 410 -1.16 14.86 7.07
C ILE A 410 -0.42 15.09 8.39
N GLU A 411 0.64 15.91 8.35
CA GLU A 411 1.45 16.18 9.52
C GLU A 411 0.65 16.88 10.63
N ASP A 412 -0.27 17.78 10.27
CA ASP A 412 -1.14 18.46 11.23
C ASP A 412 -2.13 17.49 11.88
N GLU A 413 -2.62 16.49 11.16
CA GLU A 413 -3.48 15.45 11.74
C GLU A 413 -2.70 14.61 12.77
N PHE A 414 -1.47 14.22 12.46
CA PHE A 414 -0.63 13.52 13.44
C PHE A 414 -0.32 14.37 14.66
N ARG A 415 -0.09 15.69 14.52
CA ARG A 415 0.16 16.59 15.64
C ARG A 415 -1.00 16.68 16.64
N LYS A 416 -2.21 16.30 16.24
CA LYS A 416 -3.39 16.23 17.12
C LYS A 416 -3.42 14.98 17.99
N VAL A 417 -2.55 14.00 17.74
CA VAL A 417 -2.51 12.75 18.51
C VAL A 417 -1.92 13.04 19.90
N THR A 418 -2.68 12.69 20.92
CA THR A 418 -2.32 12.85 22.34
C THR A 418 -2.22 11.50 23.04
N PRO A 419 -1.55 11.40 24.22
CA PRO A 419 -1.54 10.17 24.99
C PRO A 419 -2.94 9.63 25.32
N GLU A 420 -3.91 10.52 25.57
CA GLU A 420 -5.31 10.17 25.86
C GLU A 420 -6.00 9.61 24.62
N LEU A 421 -5.75 10.16 23.44
CA LEU A 421 -6.28 9.64 22.18
C LEU A 421 -5.67 8.27 21.87
N ILE A 422 -4.37 8.06 22.09
CA ILE A 422 -3.72 6.76 21.95
C ILE A 422 -4.36 5.74 22.89
N LEU A 423 -4.52 6.08 24.18
CA LEU A 423 -5.18 5.21 25.16
C LEU A 423 -6.62 4.85 24.74
N LYS A 424 -7.41 5.84 24.31
CA LYS A 424 -8.78 5.62 23.81
C LYS A 424 -8.80 4.68 22.62
N THR A 425 -7.90 4.91 21.66
CA THR A 425 -7.78 4.12 20.44
C THR A 425 -7.34 2.69 20.76
N ALA A 426 -6.33 2.50 21.59
CA ALA A 426 -5.86 1.19 21.99
C ALA A 426 -6.96 0.39 22.73
N LYS A 427 -7.73 1.03 23.64
CA LYS A 427 -8.87 0.39 24.33
C LYS A 427 -9.89 -0.16 23.36
N GLU A 428 -10.22 0.57 22.31
CA GLU A 428 -11.25 0.20 21.36
C GLU A 428 -10.74 -0.76 20.29
N TYR A 429 -9.61 -0.49 19.68
CA TYR A 429 -9.18 -1.20 18.47
C TYR A 429 -8.17 -2.32 18.74
N LEU A 430 -7.37 -2.25 19.82
CA LEU A 430 -6.43 -3.31 20.20
C LEU A 430 -7.00 -4.27 21.26
N ARG A 431 -8.31 -4.38 21.36
CA ARG A 431 -8.97 -5.33 22.28
C ARG A 431 -8.82 -6.77 21.76
N PRO A 432 -8.64 -7.77 22.64
CA PRO A 432 -8.52 -9.16 22.22
C PRO A 432 -9.67 -9.65 21.34
N THR A 433 -10.89 -9.17 21.56
CA THR A 433 -12.06 -9.53 20.75
C THR A 433 -12.02 -8.98 19.32
N ASN A 434 -11.22 -7.95 19.03
CA ASN A 434 -11.01 -7.41 17.68
C ASN A 434 -9.86 -8.10 16.93
N ARG A 435 -9.18 -9.06 17.58
CA ARG A 435 -8.01 -9.73 17.01
C ARG A 435 -8.40 -10.93 16.18
N THR A 436 -7.69 -11.11 15.05
CA THR A 436 -7.63 -12.35 14.29
C THR A 436 -6.20 -12.88 14.32
N VAL A 437 -6.05 -14.16 14.63
CA VAL A 437 -4.75 -14.86 14.75
C VAL A 437 -4.65 -15.89 13.64
N LEU A 438 -3.53 -15.93 12.94
CA LEU A 438 -3.17 -16.95 11.96
C LEU A 438 -1.86 -17.61 12.35
N VAL A 439 -1.90 -18.92 12.55
CA VAL A 439 -0.73 -19.76 12.80
C VAL A 439 -0.37 -20.49 11.51
N VAL A 440 0.87 -20.41 11.07
CA VAL A 440 1.39 -21.23 9.98
C VAL A 440 2.22 -22.36 10.57
N GLU A 441 1.72 -23.60 10.42
CA GLU A 441 2.44 -24.81 10.79
C GLU A 441 3.41 -25.21 9.69
N ALA A 442 4.69 -25.29 10.05
CA ALA A 442 5.75 -25.72 9.13
C ALA A 442 5.76 -27.25 9.01
N LYS A 443 5.49 -27.76 7.83
CA LYS A 443 5.56 -29.20 7.49
C LYS A 443 6.77 -29.53 6.59
N GLY A 444 7.54 -28.53 6.17
CA GLY A 444 8.76 -28.71 5.37
C GLY A 444 9.89 -29.32 6.21
N GLU A 445 10.69 -30.17 5.59
CA GLU A 445 11.93 -30.67 6.20
C GLU A 445 13.01 -29.60 6.09
N ALA A 446 13.73 -29.32 7.20
CA ALA A 446 14.92 -28.49 7.15
C ALA A 446 15.97 -29.23 6.29
N LYS A 447 16.45 -28.63 5.22
CA LYS A 447 17.63 -29.16 4.53
C LYS A 447 18.77 -29.20 5.57
N PRO A 448 19.47 -30.33 5.73
CA PRO A 448 20.64 -30.35 6.57
C PRO A 448 21.63 -29.31 6.05
N ASP A 449 22.20 -28.50 6.95
CA ASP A 449 23.17 -27.47 6.61
C ASP A 449 24.24 -28.07 5.68
N GLY A 450 24.19 -27.68 4.42
CA GLY A 450 25.16 -28.11 3.44
C GLY A 450 26.53 -27.62 3.87
N LYS A 451 27.40 -28.52 4.29
CA LYS A 451 28.84 -28.23 4.34
C LYS A 451 29.21 -27.64 2.98
N PRO A 452 29.97 -26.55 2.93
CA PRO A 452 30.46 -26.03 1.66
C PRO A 452 31.23 -27.15 0.96
N GLU A 453 30.76 -27.56 -0.22
CA GLU A 453 31.51 -28.46 -1.09
C GLU A 453 32.86 -27.79 -1.35
N ALA A 454 33.93 -28.42 -0.83
CA ALA A 454 35.26 -28.05 -1.21
C ALA A 454 35.40 -28.25 -2.72
N LYS A 455 35.52 -27.16 -3.47
CA LYS A 455 35.89 -27.23 -4.88
C LYS A 455 37.22 -27.97 -4.98
N SER A 456 37.17 -29.28 -5.34
CA SER A 456 38.33 -30.00 -5.82
C SER A 456 38.73 -29.35 -7.14
N GLY A 457 39.85 -28.63 -7.12
CA GLY A 457 40.49 -28.18 -8.35
C GLY A 457 40.98 -29.38 -9.14
N ASN A 458 40.73 -29.32 -10.43
CA ASN A 458 41.62 -29.79 -11.48
C ASN A 458 41.44 -28.89 -12.68
#